data_1e78463b259021525ea418e2320fe234
#
_entry.id   1e78463b259021525ea418e2320fe234
#
_cell.length_a   1.000
_cell.length_b   1.000
_cell.length_c   1.000
_cell.angle_alpha   90.00
_cell.angle_beta   90.00
_cell.angle_gamma   90.00
#
_symmetry.space_group_name_H-M   'P 1'
#
loop_
_entity.id
_entity.type
_entity.pdbx_description
1 polymer ?
#
loop_
_entity_poly.entity_id
_entity_poly.type
_entity_poly.pdbx_seq_one_letter_code
_entity_poly.pdbx_strand_id
1 'polypeptide(L)'
;MVFCMVRLFTDIDLDGLGCGLIAKLAFGEKANVYYCSYRNLNQRVEMAITHPGNHQEEIYITDLAVNETVEKMLEERYRQGRPVQMIDHHMTALHFNEYQWGRVQTEYDNGKKTCATSLFYDYLIEHKKMDRNKALEEFIDLVRQYDTWEWDENNNVTAKRLNDLFYILNREQFEEEMLKRLAENKETFSLTDTENMILDIEEQKINRYIHSKSRQTIQSFAGEYCIGIVHAEQYLSELGNALNNIYPHLDMIILLNVSGKKMGFRTIHDEVNVAEFAQKYGGGGHPKASGAELSKDAFKTFVVDVFGLNPLKPDTDRNEFNVKESVLGTSYQNHNGEISYIVPSGDGTYYIVHKGEREAPLYSSFPEAERSLKRTHASWLRFDQEYLKQLSAFLHITIDELKDNFHEVITNHFVDIMNV
;
A
#
# COMPACT_ATOMS: atom_id res chain seq x y z
N MET A 1 -24.54 19.36 39.38
CA MET A 1 -23.36 19.32 38.49
C MET A 1 -23.79 19.82 37.13
N VAL A 2 -23.20 20.93 36.68
CA VAL A 2 -23.41 21.40 35.30
C VAL A 2 -22.74 20.37 34.39
N PHE A 3 -23.53 19.68 33.61
CA PHE A 3 -23.00 18.61 32.71
C PHE A 3 -22.31 19.28 31.54
N CYS A 4 -20.98 19.32 31.57
CA CYS A 4 -20.17 19.88 30.49
C CYS A 4 -20.33 19.01 29.24
N MET A 5 -20.73 19.62 28.13
CA MET A 5 -20.70 18.96 26.81
C MET A 5 -19.26 18.81 26.36
N VAL A 6 -18.97 17.72 25.68
CA VAL A 6 -17.66 17.44 25.11
C VAL A 6 -17.76 17.56 23.59
N ARG A 7 -16.82 18.25 23.01
CA ARG A 7 -16.70 18.40 21.56
C ARG A 7 -15.35 17.85 21.10
N LEU A 8 -15.39 16.80 20.32
CA LEU A 8 -14.21 16.17 19.72
C LEU A 8 -14.11 16.50 18.24
N PHE A 9 -12.96 16.98 17.80
CA PHE A 9 -12.56 17.10 16.40
C PHE A 9 -11.46 16.07 16.12
N THR A 10 -11.64 15.19 15.14
CA THR A 10 -10.74 14.08 14.86
C THR A 10 -10.71 13.75 13.36
N ASP A 11 -9.73 12.97 12.89
CA ASP A 11 -9.67 12.61 11.47
C ASP A 11 -10.81 11.66 11.06
N ILE A 12 -10.91 11.41 9.75
CA ILE A 12 -11.96 10.60 9.11
C ILE A 12 -11.56 9.14 8.91
N ASP A 13 -10.32 8.77 9.20
CA ASP A 13 -9.79 7.42 9.09
C ASP A 13 -10.10 6.55 10.32
N LEU A 14 -9.48 5.36 10.40
CA LEU A 14 -9.75 4.42 11.48
C LEU A 14 -9.21 4.92 12.84
N ASP A 15 -8.07 5.65 12.87
CA ASP A 15 -7.52 6.20 14.11
C ASP A 15 -8.41 7.33 14.63
N GLY A 16 -8.80 8.26 13.77
CA GLY A 16 -9.75 9.31 14.14
C GLY A 16 -11.12 8.77 14.56
N LEU A 17 -11.61 7.72 13.89
CA LEU A 17 -12.84 7.04 14.30
C LEU A 17 -12.70 6.37 15.68
N GLY A 18 -11.57 5.74 15.95
CA GLY A 18 -11.26 5.15 17.26
C GLY A 18 -11.34 6.19 18.38
N CYS A 19 -10.81 7.40 18.15
CA CYS A 19 -10.99 8.52 19.07
C CYS A 19 -12.47 8.87 19.29
N GLY A 20 -13.27 8.88 18.21
CA GLY A 20 -14.72 9.11 18.29
C GLY A 20 -15.47 8.06 19.11
N LEU A 21 -15.15 6.77 18.91
CA LEU A 21 -15.70 5.65 19.70
C LEU A 21 -15.38 5.79 21.19
N ILE A 22 -14.12 6.09 21.50
CA ILE A 22 -13.68 6.29 22.89
C ILE A 22 -14.41 7.47 23.54
N ALA A 23 -14.57 8.60 22.83
CA ALA A 23 -15.33 9.73 23.33
C ALA A 23 -16.78 9.38 23.64
N LYS A 24 -17.45 8.65 22.74
CA LYS A 24 -18.84 8.22 22.92
C LYS A 24 -18.99 7.21 24.06
N LEU A 25 -18.03 6.29 24.23
CA LEU A 25 -18.02 5.36 25.37
C LEU A 25 -17.79 6.05 26.71
N ALA A 26 -16.90 7.07 26.73
CA ALA A 26 -16.57 7.80 27.96
C ALA A 26 -17.65 8.81 28.38
N PHE A 27 -18.24 9.54 27.43
CA PHE A 27 -19.09 10.69 27.69
C PHE A 27 -20.57 10.47 27.30
N GLY A 28 -20.88 9.38 26.60
CA GLY A 28 -22.24 9.06 26.16
C GLY A 28 -22.83 10.15 25.26
N GLU A 29 -24.08 10.51 25.50
CA GLU A 29 -24.81 11.55 24.75
C GLU A 29 -24.20 12.96 24.86
N LYS A 30 -23.23 13.18 25.75
CA LYS A 30 -22.55 14.46 25.87
C LYS A 30 -21.41 14.63 24.87
N ALA A 31 -20.99 13.56 24.21
CA ALA A 31 -19.94 13.59 23.18
C ALA A 31 -20.52 14.02 21.84
N ASN A 32 -20.12 15.22 21.37
CA ASN A 32 -20.34 15.67 20.00
C ASN A 32 -19.07 15.44 19.22
N VAL A 33 -19.05 14.42 18.35
CA VAL A 33 -17.88 14.05 17.54
C VAL A 33 -18.02 14.66 16.14
N TYR A 34 -16.96 15.34 15.70
CA TYR A 34 -16.84 15.97 14.40
C TYR A 34 -15.66 15.35 13.64
N TYR A 35 -15.95 14.48 12.69
CA TYR A 35 -14.94 13.94 11.80
C TYR A 35 -14.53 15.00 10.78
N CYS A 36 -13.25 15.30 10.73
CA CYS A 36 -12.66 16.39 9.97
C CYS A 36 -11.58 15.86 9.02
N SER A 37 -11.20 16.68 8.07
CA SER A 37 -9.95 16.53 7.34
C SER A 37 -9.07 17.75 7.61
N TYR A 38 -7.80 17.70 7.25
CA TYR A 38 -6.90 18.86 7.32
C TYR A 38 -7.44 20.12 6.62
N ARG A 39 -8.38 19.95 5.67
CA ARG A 39 -8.98 21.08 4.90
C ARG A 39 -10.02 21.84 5.68
N ASN A 40 -10.77 21.19 6.55
CA ASN A 40 -11.92 21.80 7.23
C ASN A 40 -11.79 21.88 8.74
N LEU A 41 -10.77 21.26 9.34
CA LEU A 41 -10.54 21.26 10.78
C LEU A 41 -10.49 22.68 11.35
N ASN A 42 -9.60 23.52 10.80
CA ASN A 42 -9.38 24.88 11.29
C ASN A 42 -10.67 25.71 11.34
N GLN A 43 -11.42 25.70 10.24
CA GLN A 43 -12.70 26.41 10.17
C GLN A 43 -13.70 25.91 11.22
N ARG A 44 -13.80 24.58 11.42
CA ARG A 44 -14.75 23.99 12.37
C ARG A 44 -14.35 24.30 13.81
N VAL A 45 -13.06 24.23 14.14
CA VAL A 45 -12.56 24.58 15.48
C VAL A 45 -12.74 26.06 15.76
N GLU A 46 -12.43 26.95 14.81
CA GLU A 46 -12.66 28.40 14.93
C GLU A 46 -14.15 28.71 15.21
N MET A 47 -15.06 28.11 14.43
CA MET A 47 -16.50 28.26 14.66
C MET A 47 -16.92 27.79 16.05
N ALA A 48 -16.35 26.69 16.54
CA ALA A 48 -16.65 26.19 17.88
C ALA A 48 -16.15 27.11 18.99
N ILE A 49 -14.97 27.71 18.83
CA ILE A 49 -14.37 28.63 19.82
C ILE A 49 -15.15 29.96 19.87
N THR A 50 -15.55 30.47 18.71
CA THR A 50 -16.17 31.80 18.58
C THR A 50 -17.66 31.83 18.89
N HIS A 51 -18.35 30.68 18.83
CA HIS A 51 -19.79 30.62 19.08
C HIS A 51 -20.14 30.91 20.55
N PRO A 52 -21.00 31.89 20.85
CA PRO A 52 -21.28 32.34 22.23
C PRO A 52 -21.83 31.27 23.16
N GLY A 53 -22.55 30.25 22.63
CA GLY A 53 -23.12 29.14 23.41
C GLY A 53 -22.12 28.08 23.88
N ASN A 54 -20.89 28.07 23.36
CA ASN A 54 -19.93 26.97 23.53
C ASN A 54 -18.87 27.25 24.60
N HIS A 55 -19.08 28.24 25.45
CA HIS A 55 -18.06 28.70 26.41
C HIS A 55 -17.73 27.68 27.50
N GLN A 56 -18.63 26.76 27.82
CA GLN A 56 -18.44 25.76 28.89
C GLN A 56 -18.15 24.36 28.35
N GLU A 57 -18.07 24.17 27.04
CA GLU A 57 -17.75 22.89 26.44
C GLU A 57 -16.27 22.56 26.58
N GLU A 58 -15.96 21.30 26.83
CA GLU A 58 -14.60 20.78 26.77
C GLU A 58 -14.28 20.42 25.32
N ILE A 59 -13.20 20.97 24.76
CA ILE A 59 -12.79 20.74 23.38
C ILE A 59 -11.61 19.78 23.37
N TYR A 60 -11.76 18.68 22.63
CA TYR A 60 -10.69 17.77 22.27
C TYR A 60 -10.38 17.88 20.78
N ILE A 61 -9.12 17.82 20.42
CA ILE A 61 -8.63 17.71 19.05
C ILE A 61 -7.68 16.52 19.03
N THR A 62 -7.98 15.51 18.18
CA THR A 62 -7.18 14.29 18.12
C THR A 62 -6.81 13.98 16.67
N ASP A 63 -5.63 13.39 16.46
CA ASP A 63 -5.18 12.87 15.17
C ASP A 63 -5.06 13.90 14.02
N LEU A 64 -5.17 15.16 14.33
CA LEU A 64 -5.03 16.28 13.40
C LEU A 64 -4.44 17.49 14.10
N ALA A 65 -3.57 18.22 13.41
CA ALA A 65 -2.98 19.45 13.88
C ALA A 65 -3.68 20.69 13.32
N VAL A 66 -3.93 21.67 14.16
CA VAL A 66 -4.46 22.98 13.76
C VAL A 66 -3.35 23.89 13.22
N ASN A 67 -3.73 24.90 12.44
CA ASN A 67 -2.79 25.92 11.97
C ASN A 67 -2.48 26.97 13.07
N GLU A 68 -1.45 27.77 12.84
CA GLU A 68 -0.97 28.80 13.79
C GLU A 68 -2.06 29.79 14.24
N THR A 69 -3.02 30.12 13.38
CA THR A 69 -4.12 31.05 13.73
C THR A 69 -5.04 30.41 14.78
N VAL A 70 -5.47 29.17 14.56
CA VAL A 70 -6.36 28.46 15.48
C VAL A 70 -5.61 28.05 16.75
N GLU A 71 -4.32 27.73 16.66
CA GLU A 71 -3.43 27.47 17.80
C GLU A 71 -3.44 28.66 18.78
N LYS A 72 -3.26 29.89 18.31
CA LYS A 72 -3.34 31.12 19.15
C LYS A 72 -4.71 31.28 19.78
N MET A 73 -5.78 30.94 19.08
CA MET A 73 -7.15 31.02 19.62
C MET A 73 -7.38 29.97 20.73
N LEU A 74 -6.83 28.76 20.56
CA LEU A 74 -6.90 27.71 21.58
C LEU A 74 -6.11 28.08 22.81
N GLU A 75 -4.91 28.65 22.67
CA GLU A 75 -4.13 29.13 23.80
C GLU A 75 -4.86 30.25 24.59
N GLU A 76 -5.46 31.21 23.90
CA GLU A 76 -6.27 32.25 24.53
C GLU A 76 -7.49 31.66 25.25
N ARG A 77 -8.18 30.68 24.64
CA ARG A 77 -9.27 29.93 25.29
C ARG A 77 -8.80 29.22 26.54
N TYR A 78 -7.66 28.54 26.49
CA TYR A 78 -7.08 27.85 27.66
C TYR A 78 -6.72 28.82 28.80
N ARG A 79 -6.08 29.97 28.49
CA ARG A 79 -5.75 31.03 29.48
C ARG A 79 -6.98 31.60 30.14
N GLN A 80 -8.13 31.59 29.46
CA GLN A 80 -9.42 32.00 30.03
C GLN A 80 -10.07 30.94 30.94
N GLY A 81 -9.37 29.81 31.21
CA GLY A 81 -9.86 28.71 32.04
C GLY A 81 -10.89 27.82 31.35
N ARG A 82 -10.96 27.87 30.01
CA ARG A 82 -11.87 27.06 29.22
C ARG A 82 -11.14 25.81 28.75
N PRO A 83 -11.63 24.59 29.04
CA PRO A 83 -10.87 23.37 28.80
C PRO A 83 -10.68 23.08 27.31
N VAL A 84 -9.42 22.81 26.98
CA VAL A 84 -8.96 22.36 25.65
C VAL A 84 -7.92 21.27 25.87
N GLN A 85 -7.91 20.23 25.06
CA GLN A 85 -6.87 19.23 24.98
C GLN A 85 -6.65 18.82 23.54
N MET A 86 -5.41 18.92 23.08
CA MET A 86 -4.97 18.35 21.81
C MET A 86 -4.12 17.10 22.09
N ILE A 87 -4.37 16.04 21.34
CA ILE A 87 -3.67 14.75 21.46
C ILE A 87 -3.36 14.26 20.05
N ASP A 88 -2.08 14.06 19.74
CA ASP A 88 -1.62 13.68 18.43
C ASP A 88 -0.38 12.79 18.53
N HIS A 89 -0.05 12.08 17.48
CA HIS A 89 1.13 11.21 17.37
C HIS A 89 2.06 11.59 16.21
N HIS A 90 1.70 12.57 15.40
CA HIS A 90 2.48 12.99 14.25
C HIS A 90 3.71 13.79 14.62
N MET A 91 4.87 13.49 14.01
CA MET A 91 6.13 14.23 14.20
C MET A 91 5.99 15.74 13.97
N THR A 92 5.16 16.12 13.00
CA THR A 92 4.91 17.53 12.63
C THR A 92 4.15 18.31 13.69
N ALA A 93 3.48 17.63 14.62
CA ALA A 93 2.70 18.22 15.69
C ALA A 93 3.47 18.33 17.02
N LEU A 94 4.73 17.90 17.11
CA LEU A 94 5.51 17.88 18.37
C LEU A 94 5.65 19.24 19.06
N HIS A 95 5.58 20.35 18.31
CA HIS A 95 5.64 21.70 18.86
C HIS A 95 4.47 22.02 19.81
N PHE A 96 3.32 21.33 19.66
CA PHE A 96 2.19 21.51 20.58
C PHE A 96 2.50 21.08 22.04
N ASN A 97 3.55 20.29 22.27
CA ASN A 97 4.01 19.96 23.62
C ASN A 97 4.56 21.19 24.41
N GLU A 98 4.76 22.33 23.75
CA GLU A 98 5.08 23.59 24.40
C GLU A 98 3.87 24.17 25.18
N TYR A 99 2.64 23.73 24.85
CA TYR A 99 1.41 24.13 25.50
C TYR A 99 0.95 23.11 26.54
N GLN A 100 0.36 23.60 27.64
CA GLN A 100 -0.18 22.73 28.68
C GLN A 100 -1.39 21.89 28.21
N TRP A 101 -2.02 22.29 27.15
CA TRP A 101 -3.14 21.60 26.52
C TRP A 101 -2.71 20.71 25.32
N GLY A 102 -1.41 20.66 25.01
CA GLY A 102 -0.87 19.79 23.98
C GLY A 102 -0.29 18.51 24.59
N ARG A 103 -0.55 17.38 23.95
CA ARG A 103 0.05 16.07 24.25
C ARG A 103 0.33 15.36 22.95
N VAL A 104 1.56 15.42 22.50
CA VAL A 104 2.00 14.76 21.26
C VAL A 104 3.11 13.79 21.57
N GLN A 105 2.92 12.54 21.22
CA GLN A 105 3.87 11.48 21.51
C GLN A 105 3.88 10.48 20.35
N THR A 106 5.03 10.24 19.74
CA THR A 106 5.20 9.35 18.60
C THR A 106 5.44 7.90 18.99
N GLU A 107 6.03 7.69 20.19
CA GLU A 107 6.40 6.38 20.71
C GLU A 107 6.23 6.35 22.23
N TYR A 108 5.86 5.19 22.76
CA TYR A 108 5.91 4.92 24.21
C TYR A 108 7.35 4.68 24.68
N ASP A 109 7.61 4.76 25.99
CA ASP A 109 8.93 4.53 26.59
C ASP A 109 9.55 3.16 26.27
N ASN A 110 8.72 2.19 25.92
CA ASN A 110 9.14 0.84 25.50
C ASN A 110 9.45 0.71 24.01
N GLY A 111 9.43 1.82 23.26
CA GLY A 111 9.70 1.84 21.82
C GLY A 111 8.50 1.44 20.93
N LYS A 112 7.34 1.16 21.52
CA LYS A 112 6.12 0.87 20.78
C LYS A 112 5.55 2.18 20.21
N LYS A 113 5.26 2.24 18.93
CA LYS A 113 4.66 3.44 18.30
C LYS A 113 3.26 3.70 18.86
N THR A 114 2.86 4.95 18.83
CA THR A 114 1.54 5.41 19.29
C THR A 114 0.64 5.72 18.10
N CYS A 115 -0.66 5.78 18.36
CA CYS A 115 -1.65 6.41 17.50
C CYS A 115 -2.54 7.33 18.35
N ALA A 116 -3.29 8.23 17.76
CA ALA A 116 -4.12 9.18 18.51
C ALA A 116 -5.18 8.48 19.36
N THR A 117 -5.79 7.41 18.86
CA THR A 117 -6.74 6.57 19.63
C THR A 117 -6.09 6.03 20.91
N SER A 118 -4.88 5.49 20.84
CA SER A 118 -4.18 4.95 22.02
C SER A 118 -3.86 6.04 23.04
N LEU A 119 -3.35 7.17 22.59
CA LEU A 119 -3.01 8.31 23.44
C LEU A 119 -4.25 8.96 24.08
N PHE A 120 -5.35 9.03 23.35
CA PHE A 120 -6.60 9.57 23.87
C PHE A 120 -7.21 8.67 24.94
N TYR A 121 -7.19 7.34 24.72
CA TYR A 121 -7.60 6.38 25.75
C TYR A 121 -6.76 6.52 27.02
N ASP A 122 -5.42 6.53 26.90
CA ASP A 122 -4.52 6.70 28.05
C ASP A 122 -4.81 8.00 28.81
N TYR A 123 -5.00 9.10 28.07
CA TYR A 123 -5.36 10.39 28.67
C TYR A 123 -6.65 10.31 29.49
N LEU A 124 -7.70 9.66 28.96
CA LEU A 124 -8.97 9.55 29.68
C LEU A 124 -8.88 8.66 30.92
N ILE A 125 -8.09 7.57 30.87
CA ILE A 125 -7.81 6.72 32.04
C ILE A 125 -7.02 7.51 33.13
N GLU A 126 -5.94 8.18 32.73
CA GLU A 126 -5.12 8.98 33.64
C GLU A 126 -5.94 10.06 34.39
N HIS A 127 -6.88 10.70 33.69
CA HIS A 127 -7.76 11.73 34.22
C HIS A 127 -9.06 11.19 34.86
N LYS A 128 -9.18 9.85 35.00
CA LYS A 128 -10.35 9.17 35.60
C LYS A 128 -11.69 9.53 34.91
N LYS A 129 -11.64 9.77 33.62
CA LYS A 129 -12.83 10.04 32.79
C LYS A 129 -13.42 8.77 32.21
N MET A 130 -12.68 7.67 32.28
CA MET A 130 -13.06 6.35 31.79
C MET A 130 -12.40 5.26 32.64
N ASP A 131 -13.05 4.09 32.75
CA ASP A 131 -12.47 2.89 33.35
C ASP A 131 -11.82 2.03 32.28
N ARG A 132 -10.82 1.22 32.68
CA ARG A 132 -10.18 0.26 31.78
C ARG A 132 -11.17 -0.80 31.29
N ASN A 133 -11.04 -1.14 30.02
CA ASN A 133 -11.86 -2.13 29.34
C ASN A 133 -10.95 -2.95 28.41
N LYS A 134 -10.78 -4.24 28.70
CA LYS A 134 -9.86 -5.11 27.98
C LYS A 134 -10.21 -5.26 26.49
N ALA A 135 -11.50 -5.43 26.18
CA ALA A 135 -11.94 -5.51 24.77
C ALA A 135 -11.61 -4.21 24.00
N LEU A 136 -11.77 -3.05 24.66
CA LEU A 136 -11.41 -1.77 24.06
C LEU A 136 -9.90 -1.64 23.90
N GLU A 137 -9.09 -2.11 24.85
CA GLU A 137 -7.63 -2.13 24.75
C GLU A 137 -7.15 -3.01 23.57
N GLU A 138 -7.79 -4.18 23.35
CA GLU A 138 -7.53 -5.05 22.20
C GLU A 138 -7.91 -4.36 20.88
N PHE A 139 -9.08 -3.69 20.83
CA PHE A 139 -9.49 -2.90 19.66
C PHE A 139 -8.50 -1.77 19.36
N ILE A 140 -8.13 -0.99 20.38
CA ILE A 140 -7.16 0.11 20.27
C ILE A 140 -5.80 -0.38 19.76
N ASP A 141 -5.34 -1.55 20.22
CA ASP A 141 -4.07 -2.10 19.76
C ASP A 141 -4.12 -2.52 18.29
N LEU A 142 -5.25 -3.00 17.80
CA LEU A 142 -5.44 -3.28 16.36
C LEU A 142 -5.42 -1.99 15.54
N VAL A 143 -6.13 -0.94 15.97
CA VAL A 143 -6.10 0.39 15.34
C VAL A 143 -4.67 0.90 15.27
N ARG A 144 -3.97 0.91 16.39
CA ARG A 144 -2.59 1.38 16.51
C ARG A 144 -1.63 0.61 15.59
N GLN A 145 -1.68 -0.72 15.60
CA GLN A 145 -0.82 -1.52 14.75
C GLN A 145 -1.05 -1.24 13.25
N TYR A 146 -2.31 -1.00 12.86
CA TYR A 146 -2.60 -0.62 11.48
C TYR A 146 -2.04 0.75 11.13
N ASP A 147 -2.32 1.75 11.92
CA ASP A 147 -1.91 3.13 11.71
C ASP A 147 -0.38 3.30 11.63
N THR A 148 0.34 2.60 12.50
CA THR A 148 1.81 2.64 12.58
C THR A 148 2.53 1.67 11.63
N TRP A 149 1.80 0.89 10.82
CA TRP A 149 2.32 -0.19 9.96
C TRP A 149 2.97 -1.36 10.71
N GLU A 150 2.90 -1.40 12.03
CA GLU A 150 3.41 -2.52 12.83
C GLU A 150 2.63 -3.83 12.59
N TRP A 151 1.44 -3.76 12.01
CA TRP A 151 0.68 -4.95 11.61
C TRP A 151 1.41 -5.80 10.58
N ASP A 152 2.17 -5.20 9.66
CA ASP A 152 2.93 -5.89 8.64
C ASP A 152 4.17 -6.55 9.25
N GLU A 153 4.92 -5.82 10.07
CA GLU A 153 6.08 -6.32 10.80
C GLU A 153 5.70 -7.48 11.74
N ASN A 154 4.55 -7.37 12.41
CA ASN A 154 4.04 -8.35 13.38
C ASN A 154 3.20 -9.47 12.72
N ASN A 155 2.97 -9.44 11.41
CA ASN A 155 2.04 -10.32 10.70
C ASN A 155 0.62 -10.34 11.32
N ASN A 156 0.17 -9.20 11.85
CA ASN A 156 -1.16 -9.08 12.47
C ASN A 156 -2.24 -8.77 11.43
N VAL A 157 -2.65 -9.79 10.70
CA VAL A 157 -3.69 -9.69 9.66
C VAL A 157 -5.01 -9.14 10.21
N THR A 158 -5.31 -9.33 11.49
CA THR A 158 -6.55 -8.83 12.11
C THR A 158 -6.58 -7.31 12.15
N ALA A 159 -5.46 -6.63 12.39
CA ALA A 159 -5.38 -5.17 12.36
C ALA A 159 -5.68 -4.62 10.96
N LYS A 160 -5.10 -5.23 9.92
CA LYS A 160 -5.43 -4.89 8.52
C LYS A 160 -6.90 -5.14 8.21
N ARG A 161 -7.45 -6.30 8.59
CA ARG A 161 -8.86 -6.66 8.38
C ARG A 161 -9.82 -5.69 9.06
N LEU A 162 -9.49 -5.18 10.25
CA LEU A 162 -10.30 -4.18 10.94
C LEU A 162 -10.40 -2.89 10.11
N ASN A 163 -9.30 -2.44 9.56
CA ASN A 163 -9.28 -1.28 8.67
C ASN A 163 -10.03 -1.54 7.35
N ASP A 164 -9.84 -2.70 6.75
CA ASP A 164 -10.56 -3.07 5.53
C ASP A 164 -12.07 -3.09 5.77
N LEU A 165 -12.52 -3.60 6.92
CA LEU A 165 -13.92 -3.61 7.34
C LEU A 165 -14.47 -2.19 7.49
N PHE A 166 -13.69 -1.26 8.05
CA PHE A 166 -14.05 0.16 8.17
C PHE A 166 -14.32 0.80 6.80
N TYR A 167 -13.56 0.43 5.75
CA TYR A 167 -13.80 0.92 4.39
C TYR A 167 -14.89 0.17 3.62
N ILE A 168 -15.18 -1.09 3.97
CA ILE A 168 -16.28 -1.88 3.37
C ILE A 168 -17.63 -1.40 3.88
N LEU A 169 -17.75 -1.20 5.18
CA LEU A 169 -18.91 -0.61 5.81
C LEU A 169 -18.89 0.92 5.64
N ASN A 170 -20.04 1.56 5.66
CA ASN A 170 -20.04 3.00 5.83
C ASN A 170 -19.67 3.35 7.28
N ARG A 171 -19.11 4.55 7.47
CA ARG A 171 -18.60 4.99 8.79
C ARG A 171 -19.64 4.88 9.88
N GLU A 172 -20.89 5.30 9.61
CA GLU A 172 -21.98 5.33 10.58
C GLU A 172 -22.32 3.91 11.04
N GLN A 173 -22.41 2.97 10.12
CA GLN A 173 -22.66 1.55 10.42
C GLN A 173 -21.52 0.93 11.21
N PHE A 174 -20.28 1.16 10.79
CA PHE A 174 -19.10 0.63 11.51
C PHE A 174 -19.06 1.18 12.93
N GLU A 175 -19.27 2.48 13.11
CA GLU A 175 -19.28 3.13 14.41
C GLU A 175 -20.36 2.57 15.33
N GLU A 176 -21.59 2.39 14.83
CA GLU A 176 -22.71 1.83 15.60
C GLU A 176 -22.42 0.39 16.05
N GLU A 177 -21.92 -0.46 15.15
CA GLU A 177 -21.60 -1.86 15.46
C GLU A 177 -20.45 -1.97 16.47
N MET A 178 -19.39 -1.17 16.33
CA MET A 178 -18.26 -1.16 17.27
C MET A 178 -18.66 -0.62 18.64
N LEU A 179 -19.45 0.47 18.70
CA LEU A 179 -19.96 1.00 19.96
C LEU A 179 -20.78 -0.04 20.72
N LYS A 180 -21.70 -0.71 20.03
CA LYS A 180 -22.50 -1.77 20.62
C LYS A 180 -21.64 -2.91 21.17
N ARG A 181 -20.72 -3.42 20.35
CA ARG A 181 -19.83 -4.53 20.71
C ARG A 181 -18.95 -4.21 21.91
N LEU A 182 -18.30 -3.04 21.93
CA LEU A 182 -17.41 -2.61 22.99
C LEU A 182 -18.15 -2.24 24.29
N ALA A 183 -19.42 -1.85 24.22
CA ALA A 183 -20.26 -1.61 25.37
C ALA A 183 -20.75 -2.92 26.02
N GLU A 184 -21.12 -3.92 25.19
CA GLU A 184 -21.68 -5.20 25.63
C GLU A 184 -20.60 -6.19 26.09
N ASN A 185 -19.44 -6.23 25.43
CA ASN A 185 -18.33 -7.13 25.77
C ASN A 185 -17.12 -6.34 26.29
N LYS A 186 -16.72 -6.61 27.54
CA LYS A 186 -15.57 -5.97 28.17
C LYS A 186 -14.32 -6.84 28.26
N GLU A 187 -14.42 -8.11 27.89
CA GLU A 187 -13.37 -9.09 28.11
C GLU A 187 -12.47 -9.28 26.86
N THR A 188 -13.07 -9.28 25.67
CA THR A 188 -12.30 -9.52 24.44
C THR A 188 -12.95 -8.86 23.23
N PHE A 189 -12.13 -8.46 22.26
CA PHE A 189 -12.54 -7.97 20.95
C PHE A 189 -12.13 -8.95 19.86
N SER A 190 -13.05 -9.27 18.97
CA SER A 190 -12.78 -10.06 17.77
C SER A 190 -13.75 -9.69 16.65
N LEU A 191 -13.32 -9.90 15.41
CA LEU A 191 -14.20 -9.84 14.25
C LEU A 191 -15.13 -11.05 14.27
N THR A 192 -16.40 -10.84 13.90
CA THR A 192 -17.41 -11.90 13.80
C THR A 192 -17.17 -12.77 12.58
N ASP A 193 -17.77 -13.97 12.56
CA ASP A 193 -17.71 -14.86 11.39
C ASP A 193 -18.29 -14.20 10.14
N THR A 194 -19.35 -13.39 10.28
CA THR A 194 -19.95 -12.65 9.16
C THR A 194 -19.01 -11.59 8.63
N GLU A 195 -18.34 -10.83 9.48
CA GLU A 195 -17.34 -9.83 9.08
C GLU A 195 -16.16 -10.49 8.38
N ASN A 196 -15.65 -11.59 8.92
CA ASN A 196 -14.59 -12.37 8.28
C ASN A 196 -14.99 -12.88 6.90
N MET A 197 -16.22 -13.35 6.73
CA MET A 197 -16.73 -13.80 5.42
C MET A 197 -16.83 -12.65 4.42
N ILE A 198 -17.28 -11.46 4.85
CA ILE A 198 -17.32 -10.25 3.99
C ILE A 198 -15.92 -9.86 3.56
N LEU A 199 -14.96 -9.87 4.48
CA LEU A 199 -13.56 -9.57 4.21
C LEU A 199 -12.92 -10.58 3.23
N ASP A 200 -13.19 -11.87 3.40
CA ASP A 200 -12.72 -12.91 2.49
C ASP A 200 -13.26 -12.71 1.06
N ILE A 201 -14.53 -12.32 0.93
CA ILE A 201 -15.15 -12.03 -0.38
C ILE A 201 -14.49 -10.81 -1.02
N GLU A 202 -14.24 -9.74 -0.26
CA GLU A 202 -13.60 -8.53 -0.77
C GLU A 202 -12.14 -8.79 -1.16
N GLU A 203 -11.38 -9.54 -0.36
CA GLU A 203 -10.02 -9.94 -0.67
C GLU A 203 -9.95 -10.75 -1.98
N GLN A 204 -10.87 -11.70 -2.16
CA GLN A 204 -10.98 -12.44 -3.42
C GLN A 204 -11.31 -11.53 -4.61
N LYS A 205 -12.12 -10.50 -4.41
CA LYS A 205 -12.47 -9.51 -5.44
C LYS A 205 -11.26 -8.65 -5.79
N ILE A 206 -10.50 -8.19 -4.81
CA ILE A 206 -9.23 -7.47 -5.00
C ILE A 206 -8.24 -8.33 -5.78
N ASN A 207 -8.06 -9.59 -5.39
CA ASN A 207 -7.15 -10.52 -6.05
C ASN A 207 -7.54 -10.77 -7.52
N ARG A 208 -8.84 -10.92 -7.81
CA ARG A 208 -9.32 -11.03 -9.20
C ARG A 208 -9.06 -9.75 -10.01
N TYR A 209 -9.25 -8.59 -9.39
CA TYR A 209 -8.94 -7.30 -10.02
C TYR A 209 -7.44 -7.18 -10.34
N ILE A 210 -6.57 -7.45 -9.37
CA ILE A 210 -5.11 -7.45 -9.54
C ILE A 210 -4.70 -8.41 -10.68
N HIS A 211 -5.21 -9.63 -10.67
CA HIS A 211 -4.93 -10.61 -11.73
C HIS A 211 -5.38 -10.14 -13.11
N SER A 212 -6.53 -9.47 -13.20
CA SER A 212 -6.98 -8.87 -14.45
C SER A 212 -6.07 -7.72 -14.92
N LYS A 213 -5.67 -6.86 -13.98
CA LYS A 213 -4.84 -5.68 -14.26
C LYS A 213 -3.38 -6.02 -14.55
N SER A 214 -2.84 -7.08 -13.95
CA SER A 214 -1.49 -7.53 -14.27
C SER A 214 -1.33 -7.86 -15.75
N ARG A 215 -2.34 -8.44 -16.37
CA ARG A 215 -2.37 -8.76 -17.81
C ARG A 215 -2.56 -7.53 -18.73
N GLN A 216 -2.89 -6.39 -18.16
CA GLN A 216 -3.08 -5.12 -18.87
C GLN A 216 -1.91 -4.15 -18.66
N THR A 217 -0.93 -4.53 -17.83
CA THR A 217 0.23 -3.70 -17.52
C THR A 217 1.16 -3.65 -18.74
N ILE A 218 1.47 -2.45 -19.20
CA ILE A 218 2.32 -2.20 -20.36
C ILE A 218 3.68 -1.73 -19.84
N GLN A 219 4.76 -2.33 -20.37
CA GLN A 219 6.12 -1.84 -20.12
C GLN A 219 6.45 -0.70 -21.08
N SER A 220 7.03 0.36 -20.55
CA SER A 220 7.55 1.49 -21.31
C SER A 220 8.76 2.11 -20.59
N PHE A 221 9.27 3.20 -21.11
CA PHE A 221 10.37 3.95 -20.51
C PHE A 221 9.99 5.42 -20.30
N ALA A 222 10.42 5.98 -19.17
CA ALA A 222 10.32 7.41 -18.87
C ALA A 222 11.70 7.92 -18.47
N GLY A 223 12.45 8.44 -19.47
CA GLY A 223 13.87 8.70 -19.32
C GLY A 223 14.64 7.39 -19.10
N GLU A 224 15.38 7.30 -18.01
CA GLU A 224 16.15 6.11 -17.63
C GLU A 224 15.32 5.02 -16.95
N TYR A 225 14.10 5.33 -16.48
CA TYR A 225 13.25 4.40 -15.73
C TYR A 225 12.49 3.46 -16.66
N CYS A 226 12.60 2.17 -16.39
CA CYS A 226 11.74 1.14 -16.96
C CYS A 226 10.46 1.07 -16.13
N ILE A 227 9.32 1.41 -16.71
CA ILE A 227 8.07 1.61 -16.01
C ILE A 227 7.00 0.62 -16.45
N GLY A 228 6.14 0.22 -15.50
CA GLY A 228 4.88 -0.46 -15.79
C GLY A 228 3.72 0.52 -15.78
N ILE A 229 2.89 0.53 -16.80
CA ILE A 229 1.73 1.42 -16.89
C ILE A 229 0.46 0.60 -16.94
N VAL A 230 -0.52 0.95 -16.08
CA VAL A 230 -1.83 0.31 -16.08
C VAL A 230 -2.93 1.32 -15.75
N HIS A 231 -4.08 1.19 -16.42
CA HIS A 231 -5.27 1.96 -16.06
C HIS A 231 -5.98 1.33 -14.87
N ALA A 232 -6.20 2.10 -13.81
CA ALA A 232 -6.86 1.64 -12.59
C ALA A 232 -7.61 2.79 -11.89
N GLU A 233 -8.77 2.47 -11.33
CA GLU A 233 -9.62 3.42 -10.59
C GLU A 233 -9.87 2.96 -9.15
N GLN A 234 -9.54 1.71 -8.82
CA GLN A 234 -9.78 1.07 -7.52
C GLN A 234 -8.53 0.35 -7.02
N TYR A 235 -8.42 0.11 -5.72
CA TYR A 235 -7.38 -0.68 -5.06
C TYR A 235 -5.96 -0.27 -5.47
N LEU A 236 -5.73 1.05 -5.56
CA LEU A 236 -4.50 1.58 -6.14
C LEU A 236 -3.24 1.20 -5.36
N SER A 237 -3.34 1.11 -4.04
CA SER A 237 -2.22 0.71 -3.18
C SER A 237 -1.92 -0.78 -3.33
N GLU A 238 -2.94 -1.63 -3.21
CA GLU A 238 -2.83 -3.08 -3.35
C GLU A 238 -2.36 -3.48 -4.75
N LEU A 239 -2.94 -2.85 -5.78
CA LEU A 239 -2.56 -3.09 -7.16
C LEU A 239 -1.11 -2.68 -7.43
N GLY A 240 -0.70 -1.49 -6.98
CA GLY A 240 0.65 -0.99 -7.19
C GLY A 240 1.69 -1.89 -6.53
N ASN A 241 1.47 -2.29 -5.28
CA ASN A 241 2.35 -3.21 -4.55
C ASN A 241 2.40 -4.60 -5.21
N ALA A 242 1.25 -5.15 -5.58
CA ALA A 242 1.19 -6.45 -6.24
C ALA A 242 1.91 -6.45 -7.59
N LEU A 243 1.73 -5.40 -8.42
CA LEU A 243 2.39 -5.30 -9.72
C LEU A 243 3.91 -5.13 -9.59
N ASN A 244 4.42 -4.40 -8.60
CA ASN A 244 5.85 -4.34 -8.31
C ASN A 244 6.43 -5.73 -7.97
N ASN A 245 5.70 -6.54 -7.20
CA ASN A 245 6.11 -7.90 -6.87
C ASN A 245 6.01 -8.86 -8.06
N ILE A 246 5.00 -8.71 -8.94
CA ILE A 246 4.84 -9.52 -10.16
C ILE A 246 5.90 -9.17 -11.20
N TYR A 247 6.29 -7.90 -11.29
CA TYR A 247 7.22 -7.37 -12.28
C TYR A 247 8.43 -6.66 -11.62
N PRO A 248 9.25 -7.35 -10.83
CA PRO A 248 10.34 -6.73 -10.05
C PRO A 248 11.47 -6.14 -10.91
N HIS A 249 11.46 -6.37 -12.22
CA HIS A 249 12.40 -5.77 -13.17
C HIS A 249 12.05 -4.32 -13.53
N LEU A 250 10.82 -3.88 -13.24
CA LEU A 250 10.39 -2.50 -13.44
C LEU A 250 10.87 -1.63 -12.29
N ASP A 251 11.28 -0.42 -12.59
CA ASP A 251 11.71 0.54 -11.57
C ASP A 251 10.53 1.09 -10.78
N MET A 252 9.38 1.27 -11.44
CA MET A 252 8.14 1.72 -10.80
C MET A 252 6.89 1.34 -11.59
N ILE A 253 5.75 1.39 -10.93
CA ILE A 253 4.43 1.23 -11.54
C ILE A 253 3.71 2.58 -11.58
N ILE A 254 3.16 2.92 -12.74
CA ILE A 254 2.28 4.08 -12.96
C ILE A 254 0.84 3.60 -13.05
N LEU A 255 0.02 4.04 -12.11
CA LEU A 255 -1.41 3.77 -12.03
C LEU A 255 -2.16 4.97 -12.63
N LEU A 256 -2.81 4.78 -13.77
CA LEU A 256 -3.53 5.85 -14.47
C LEU A 256 -5.01 5.82 -14.10
N ASN A 257 -5.51 6.88 -13.49
CA ASN A 257 -6.93 7.17 -13.42
C ASN A 257 -7.26 8.28 -14.44
N VAL A 258 -7.61 7.86 -15.65
CA VAL A 258 -7.82 8.77 -16.78
C VAL A 258 -9.02 9.69 -16.55
N SER A 259 -10.14 9.13 -16.07
CA SER A 259 -11.36 9.89 -15.77
C SER A 259 -11.16 10.87 -14.62
N GLY A 260 -10.42 10.45 -13.59
CA GLY A 260 -10.07 11.29 -12.45
C GLY A 260 -8.90 12.26 -12.72
N LYS A 261 -8.29 12.20 -13.90
CA LYS A 261 -7.09 12.98 -14.28
C LYS A 261 -5.96 12.89 -13.27
N LYS A 262 -5.68 11.67 -12.76
CA LYS A 262 -4.68 11.42 -11.74
C LYS A 262 -3.73 10.31 -12.15
N MET A 263 -2.51 10.40 -11.67
CA MET A 263 -1.49 9.36 -11.75
C MET A 263 -1.02 9.00 -10.35
N GLY A 264 -0.91 7.71 -10.07
CA GLY A 264 -0.23 7.20 -8.87
C GLY A 264 1.08 6.53 -9.27
N PHE A 265 2.10 6.67 -8.44
CA PHE A 265 3.40 6.06 -8.65
C PHE A 265 3.75 5.16 -7.46
N ARG A 266 4.22 3.95 -7.72
CA ARG A 266 4.62 2.98 -6.68
C ARG A 266 5.94 2.32 -7.07
N THR A 267 6.81 2.10 -6.08
CA THR A 267 8.05 1.34 -6.24
C THR A 267 8.37 0.54 -4.98
N ILE A 268 9.07 -0.58 -5.16
CA ILE A 268 9.67 -1.37 -4.07
C ILE A 268 11.20 -1.14 -3.98
N HIS A 269 11.80 -0.50 -4.99
CA HIS A 269 13.25 -0.31 -5.10
C HIS A 269 13.72 0.88 -4.26
N ASP A 270 14.76 0.69 -3.44
CA ASP A 270 15.25 1.74 -2.52
C ASP A 270 15.97 2.86 -3.27
N GLU A 271 16.58 2.55 -4.40
CA GLU A 271 17.24 3.51 -5.28
C GLU A 271 16.29 4.38 -6.10
N VAL A 272 14.98 4.08 -6.10
CA VAL A 272 13.97 4.80 -6.88
C VAL A 272 13.12 5.66 -5.96
N ASN A 273 13.13 6.98 -6.17
CA ASN A 273 12.31 7.94 -5.43
C ASN A 273 11.14 8.42 -6.30
N VAL A 274 9.96 7.82 -6.13
CA VAL A 274 8.79 8.20 -6.92
C VAL A 274 8.20 9.57 -6.54
N ALA A 275 8.57 10.15 -5.38
CA ALA A 275 8.18 11.52 -5.04
C ALA A 275 8.91 12.54 -5.91
N GLU A 276 10.21 12.37 -6.15
CA GLU A 276 10.98 13.20 -7.08
C GLU A 276 10.49 13.03 -8.53
N PHE A 277 10.11 11.80 -8.91
CA PHE A 277 9.50 11.56 -10.21
C PHE A 277 8.17 12.31 -10.36
N ALA A 278 7.30 12.27 -9.34
CA ALA A 278 6.02 12.97 -9.32
C ALA A 278 6.16 14.50 -9.43
N GLN A 279 7.22 15.08 -8.83
CA GLN A 279 7.48 16.53 -8.91
C GLN A 279 7.65 17.02 -10.35
N LYS A 280 8.18 16.20 -11.28
CA LYS A 280 8.30 16.52 -12.71
C LYS A 280 6.94 16.78 -13.37
N TYR A 281 5.86 16.28 -12.76
CA TYR A 281 4.47 16.42 -13.21
C TYR A 281 3.63 17.28 -12.26
N GLY A 282 4.28 18.08 -11.39
CA GLY A 282 3.59 18.96 -10.43
C GLY A 282 2.94 18.22 -9.26
N GLY A 283 3.37 17.01 -8.99
CA GLY A 283 2.89 16.16 -7.88
C GLY A 283 3.87 16.06 -6.73
N GLY A 284 3.67 15.04 -5.88
CA GLY A 284 4.50 14.75 -4.71
C GLY A 284 3.99 13.55 -3.93
N GLY A 285 4.57 13.32 -2.75
CA GLY A 285 4.24 12.21 -1.86
C GLY A 285 5.46 11.63 -1.17
N HIS A 286 5.42 10.35 -0.86
CA HIS A 286 6.52 9.62 -0.24
C HIS A 286 7.45 8.97 -1.28
N PRO A 287 8.71 8.67 -0.94
CA PRO A 287 9.67 8.02 -1.85
C PRO A 287 9.17 6.73 -2.50
N LYS A 288 8.33 5.94 -1.80
CA LYS A 288 7.76 4.68 -2.31
C LYS A 288 6.34 4.81 -2.88
N ALA A 289 5.62 5.90 -2.58
CA ALA A 289 4.24 6.11 -2.98
C ALA A 289 3.95 7.60 -3.18
N SER A 290 3.66 8.00 -4.40
CA SER A 290 3.39 9.40 -4.75
C SER A 290 2.30 9.52 -5.82
N GLY A 291 1.93 10.74 -6.16
CA GLY A 291 0.92 11.00 -7.17
C GLY A 291 1.08 12.37 -7.84
N ALA A 292 0.47 12.52 -9.00
CA ALA A 292 0.42 13.77 -9.75
C ALA A 292 -0.88 13.89 -10.56
N GLU A 293 -1.15 15.07 -11.09
CA GLU A 293 -2.22 15.24 -12.08
C GLU A 293 -1.79 14.68 -13.45
N LEU A 294 -2.74 14.08 -14.16
CA LEU A 294 -2.58 13.65 -15.54
C LEU A 294 -2.75 14.88 -16.46
N SER A 295 -1.70 15.70 -16.56
CA SER A 295 -1.64 16.87 -17.45
C SER A 295 -1.71 16.46 -18.93
N LYS A 296 -1.83 17.42 -19.84
CA LYS A 296 -1.82 17.14 -21.29
C LYS A 296 -0.55 16.45 -21.75
N ASP A 297 0.60 16.86 -21.25
CA ASP A 297 1.90 16.28 -21.62
C ASP A 297 2.05 14.87 -21.03
N ALA A 298 1.66 14.68 -19.76
CA ALA A 298 1.62 13.36 -19.13
C ALA A 298 0.65 12.42 -19.84
N PHE A 299 -0.52 12.92 -20.27
CA PHE A 299 -1.49 12.13 -21.04
C PHE A 299 -0.90 11.68 -22.39
N LYS A 300 -0.18 12.57 -23.10
CA LYS A 300 0.50 12.17 -24.32
C LYS A 300 1.51 11.07 -24.05
N THR A 301 2.41 11.26 -23.08
CA THR A 301 3.50 10.34 -22.77
C THR A 301 3.01 8.98 -22.25
N PHE A 302 2.05 8.97 -21.31
CA PHE A 302 1.66 7.74 -20.61
C PHE A 302 0.39 7.08 -21.14
N VAL A 303 -0.36 7.76 -22.00
CA VAL A 303 -1.57 7.20 -22.60
C VAL A 303 -1.41 7.06 -24.11
N VAL A 304 -1.19 8.15 -24.84
CA VAL A 304 -1.19 8.13 -26.31
C VAL A 304 0.00 7.34 -26.85
N ASP A 305 1.20 7.62 -26.36
CA ASP A 305 2.44 7.03 -26.89
C ASP A 305 2.59 5.54 -26.53
N VAL A 306 1.86 5.04 -25.51
CA VAL A 306 1.94 3.65 -25.04
C VAL A 306 0.76 2.78 -25.47
N PHE A 307 -0.32 3.32 -25.99
CA PHE A 307 -1.55 2.57 -26.31
C PHE A 307 -1.39 1.54 -27.45
N GLY A 308 -0.34 1.63 -28.25
CA GLY A 308 0.01 0.67 -29.29
C GLY A 308 0.88 -0.49 -28.80
N LEU A 309 1.34 -0.47 -27.55
CA LEU A 309 2.20 -1.51 -27.00
C LEU A 309 1.39 -2.68 -26.46
N ASN A 310 2.02 -3.85 -26.42
CA ASN A 310 1.40 -5.05 -25.86
C ASN A 310 1.60 -5.09 -24.34
N PRO A 311 0.57 -5.56 -23.59
CA PRO A 311 0.70 -5.78 -22.14
C PRO A 311 1.77 -6.83 -21.82
N LEU A 312 2.41 -6.67 -20.65
CA LEU A 312 3.32 -7.67 -20.11
C LEU A 312 2.61 -8.99 -19.83
N LYS A 313 3.34 -10.09 -19.99
CA LYS A 313 2.93 -11.40 -19.50
C LYS A 313 3.75 -11.72 -18.24
N PRO A 314 3.10 -12.10 -17.12
CA PRO A 314 3.81 -12.57 -15.95
C PRO A 314 4.47 -13.92 -16.20
N ASP A 315 5.58 -14.18 -15.52
CA ASP A 315 6.18 -15.51 -15.51
C ASP A 315 5.25 -16.52 -14.85
N THR A 316 5.37 -17.77 -15.23
CA THR A 316 4.68 -18.88 -14.57
C THR A 316 5.57 -19.49 -13.48
N ASP A 317 4.94 -19.92 -12.41
CA ASP A 317 5.53 -20.74 -11.34
C ASP A 317 5.29 -22.24 -11.51
N ARG A 318 4.64 -22.65 -12.62
CA ARG A 318 4.19 -24.03 -12.88
C ARG A 318 5.09 -24.83 -13.79
N ASN A 319 6.18 -24.24 -14.28
CA ASN A 319 7.10 -24.94 -15.15
C ASN A 319 7.92 -26.00 -14.36
N GLU A 320 8.08 -27.16 -14.95
CA GLU A 320 8.92 -28.26 -14.45
C GLU A 320 10.21 -28.42 -15.26
N PHE A 321 10.19 -28.04 -16.53
CA PHE A 321 11.30 -28.19 -17.48
C PHE A 321 12.01 -26.86 -17.76
N ASN A 322 11.30 -25.81 -18.10
CA ASN A 322 11.86 -24.47 -18.32
C ASN A 322 11.82 -23.70 -17.00
N VAL A 323 12.70 -24.02 -16.09
CA VAL A 323 12.80 -23.38 -14.77
C VAL A 323 13.87 -22.30 -14.76
N LYS A 324 13.71 -21.30 -13.89
CA LYS A 324 14.72 -20.26 -13.67
C LYS A 324 16.01 -20.86 -13.10
N GLU A 325 17.13 -20.24 -13.42
CA GLU A 325 18.47 -20.68 -12.99
C GLU A 325 18.85 -22.10 -13.41
N SER A 326 18.21 -22.61 -14.47
CA SER A 326 18.55 -23.92 -15.00
C SER A 326 20.00 -23.94 -15.48
N VAL A 327 20.74 -24.98 -15.12
CA VAL A 327 22.09 -25.25 -15.63
C VAL A 327 22.12 -25.47 -17.16
N LEU A 328 20.98 -25.81 -17.74
CA LEU A 328 20.77 -26.00 -19.17
C LEU A 328 20.29 -24.71 -19.89
N GLY A 329 20.32 -23.57 -19.18
CA GLY A 329 19.76 -22.32 -19.68
C GLY A 329 18.25 -22.19 -19.42
N THR A 330 17.77 -20.96 -19.39
CA THR A 330 16.36 -20.63 -19.16
C THR A 330 15.82 -19.87 -20.35
N SER A 331 14.72 -20.34 -20.94
CA SER A 331 14.13 -19.82 -22.18
C SER A 331 13.06 -18.76 -21.91
N TYR A 332 13.14 -17.66 -22.65
CA TYR A 332 12.19 -16.53 -22.62
C TYR A 332 11.65 -16.25 -24.01
N GLN A 333 10.51 -15.57 -24.08
CA GLN A 333 9.89 -15.14 -25.32
C GLN A 333 9.25 -13.77 -25.17
N ASN A 334 9.25 -12.97 -26.25
CA ASN A 334 8.53 -11.71 -26.30
C ASN A 334 7.27 -11.77 -27.20
N HIS A 335 6.56 -10.66 -27.31
CA HIS A 335 5.34 -10.57 -28.13
C HIS A 335 5.56 -10.74 -29.64
N ASN A 336 6.78 -10.51 -30.12
CA ASN A 336 7.14 -10.72 -31.51
C ASN A 336 7.45 -12.19 -31.82
N GLY A 337 7.38 -13.08 -30.82
CA GLY A 337 7.77 -14.48 -30.95
C GLY A 337 9.27 -14.72 -30.92
N GLU A 338 10.06 -13.67 -30.63
CA GLU A 338 11.52 -13.77 -30.52
C GLU A 338 11.91 -14.49 -29.24
N ILE A 339 12.86 -15.41 -29.36
CA ILE A 339 13.31 -16.27 -28.26
C ILE A 339 14.63 -15.76 -27.72
N SER A 340 14.75 -15.81 -26.42
CA SER A 340 15.98 -15.51 -25.69
C SER A 340 16.27 -16.59 -24.65
N TYR A 341 17.55 -16.76 -24.34
CA TYR A 341 18.00 -17.67 -23.29
C TYR A 341 18.91 -16.92 -22.33
N ILE A 342 18.79 -17.21 -21.04
CA ILE A 342 19.78 -16.87 -20.03
C ILE A 342 20.59 -18.12 -19.74
N VAL A 343 21.88 -18.06 -19.99
CA VAL A 343 22.77 -19.23 -20.00
C VAL A 343 23.88 -19.04 -18.96
N PRO A 344 24.12 -20.04 -18.06
CA PRO A 344 25.25 -20.00 -17.16
C PRO A 344 26.56 -20.20 -17.92
N SER A 345 27.58 -19.41 -17.58
CA SER A 345 28.90 -19.43 -18.22
C SER A 345 29.89 -20.44 -17.62
N GLY A 346 29.48 -21.14 -16.57
CA GLY A 346 30.31 -22.14 -15.89
C GLY A 346 31.28 -21.59 -14.83
N ASP A 347 31.51 -20.29 -14.82
CA ASP A 347 32.35 -19.56 -13.84
C ASP A 347 31.54 -18.78 -12.80
N GLY A 348 30.23 -19.02 -12.73
CA GLY A 348 29.30 -18.32 -11.85
C GLY A 348 28.69 -17.06 -12.45
N THR A 349 29.06 -16.73 -13.71
CA THR A 349 28.43 -15.63 -14.45
C THR A 349 27.35 -16.14 -15.42
N TYR A 350 26.59 -15.21 -15.98
CA TYR A 350 25.50 -15.51 -16.93
C TYR A 350 25.64 -14.62 -18.17
N TYR A 351 25.14 -15.10 -19.30
CA TYR A 351 25.02 -14.31 -20.52
C TYR A 351 23.65 -14.53 -21.16
N ILE A 352 23.27 -13.60 -22.02
CA ILE A 352 22.01 -13.65 -22.77
C ILE A 352 22.32 -14.07 -24.21
N VAL A 353 21.53 -14.98 -24.75
CA VAL A 353 21.45 -15.28 -26.18
C VAL A 353 20.08 -14.81 -26.64
N HIS A 354 20.02 -13.86 -27.59
CA HIS A 354 18.79 -13.36 -28.17
C HIS A 354 18.78 -13.65 -29.68
N LYS A 355 17.74 -14.35 -30.16
CA LYS A 355 17.62 -14.74 -31.58
C LYS A 355 18.86 -15.50 -32.11
N GLY A 356 19.43 -16.36 -31.29
CA GLY A 356 20.63 -17.12 -31.62
C GLY A 356 21.95 -16.34 -31.49
N GLU A 357 21.92 -15.05 -31.20
CA GLU A 357 23.12 -14.21 -31.04
C GLU A 357 23.40 -13.96 -29.56
N ARG A 358 24.67 -14.18 -29.15
CA ARG A 358 25.11 -13.87 -27.80
C ARG A 358 25.29 -12.37 -27.63
N GLU A 359 24.64 -11.79 -26.63
CA GLU A 359 24.85 -10.40 -26.25
C GLU A 359 26.18 -10.19 -25.52
N ALA A 360 26.77 -8.99 -25.68
CA ALA A 360 28.11 -8.68 -25.17
C ALA A 360 28.25 -8.69 -23.64
N PRO A 361 27.27 -8.25 -22.81
CA PRO A 361 27.43 -8.21 -21.37
C PRO A 361 27.47 -9.61 -20.72
N LEU A 362 28.36 -9.75 -19.72
CA LEU A 362 28.30 -10.82 -18.72
C LEU A 362 27.67 -10.26 -17.46
N TYR A 363 26.84 -11.07 -16.82
CA TYR A 363 26.11 -10.71 -15.60
C TYR A 363 26.62 -11.53 -14.42
N SER A 364 26.74 -10.88 -13.26
CA SER A 364 27.26 -11.51 -12.04
C SER A 364 26.27 -12.49 -11.37
N SER A 365 24.99 -12.39 -11.77
CA SER A 365 23.93 -13.25 -11.23
C SER A 365 22.79 -13.44 -12.24
N PHE A 366 22.01 -14.52 -12.03
CA PHE A 366 20.82 -14.79 -12.85
C PHE A 366 19.76 -13.66 -12.74
N PRO A 367 19.43 -13.13 -11.54
CA PRO A 367 18.48 -12.02 -11.43
C PRO A 367 18.90 -10.77 -12.20
N GLU A 368 20.21 -10.45 -12.25
CA GLU A 368 20.75 -9.33 -13.01
C GLU A 368 20.57 -9.56 -14.53
N ALA A 369 20.90 -10.75 -15.02
CA ALA A 369 20.66 -11.14 -16.42
C ALA A 369 19.18 -11.11 -16.78
N GLU A 370 18.30 -11.64 -15.90
CA GLU A 370 16.85 -11.65 -16.13
C GLU A 370 16.28 -10.23 -16.16
N ARG A 371 16.70 -9.37 -15.22
CA ARG A 371 16.31 -7.94 -15.22
C ARG A 371 16.69 -7.26 -16.53
N SER A 372 17.93 -7.47 -16.99
CA SER A 372 18.42 -6.90 -18.25
C SER A 372 17.60 -7.39 -19.45
N LEU A 373 17.42 -8.70 -19.57
CA LEU A 373 16.66 -9.32 -20.66
C LEU A 373 15.21 -8.80 -20.72
N LYS A 374 14.52 -8.78 -19.58
CA LYS A 374 13.13 -8.31 -19.52
C LYS A 374 12.98 -6.82 -19.82
N ARG A 375 13.92 -6.00 -19.37
CA ARG A 375 13.92 -4.55 -19.67
C ARG A 375 14.16 -4.28 -21.15
N THR A 376 15.09 -5.01 -21.77
CA THR A 376 15.46 -4.79 -23.17
C THR A 376 14.46 -5.36 -24.15
N HIS A 377 13.91 -6.55 -23.88
CA HIS A 377 13.11 -7.31 -24.85
C HIS A 377 11.64 -7.49 -24.43
N ALA A 378 11.21 -6.97 -23.25
CA ALA A 378 9.86 -7.16 -22.70
C ALA A 378 9.40 -8.64 -22.69
N SER A 379 10.32 -9.54 -22.34
CA SER A 379 10.16 -10.99 -22.42
C SER A 379 9.60 -11.57 -21.13
N TRP A 380 8.97 -12.74 -21.24
CA TRP A 380 8.50 -13.55 -20.09
C TRP A 380 9.05 -14.97 -20.19
N LEU A 381 9.09 -15.67 -19.06
CA LEU A 381 9.47 -17.08 -18.98
C LEU A 381 8.50 -17.91 -19.85
N ARG A 382 9.01 -18.66 -20.81
CA ARG A 382 8.19 -19.51 -21.68
C ARG A 382 7.55 -20.63 -20.89
N PHE A 383 6.28 -20.93 -21.19
CA PHE A 383 5.58 -22.08 -20.63
C PHE A 383 6.17 -23.39 -21.14
N ASP A 384 6.22 -24.40 -20.30
CA ASP A 384 6.72 -25.75 -20.65
C ASP A 384 6.04 -26.30 -21.90
N GLN A 385 4.73 -26.08 -22.07
CA GLN A 385 4.00 -26.56 -23.23
C GLN A 385 4.56 -25.99 -24.55
N GLU A 386 4.88 -24.69 -24.58
CA GLU A 386 5.44 -24.02 -25.77
C GLU A 386 6.90 -24.40 -25.96
N TYR A 387 7.66 -24.47 -24.87
CA TYR A 387 9.07 -24.81 -24.87
C TYR A 387 9.31 -26.26 -25.35
N LEU A 388 8.64 -27.22 -24.75
CA LEU A 388 8.78 -28.64 -25.10
C LEU A 388 8.29 -28.92 -26.52
N LYS A 389 7.21 -28.27 -26.97
CA LYS A 389 6.70 -28.40 -28.33
C LYS A 389 7.73 -27.95 -29.36
N GLN A 390 8.41 -26.84 -29.13
CA GLN A 390 9.45 -26.36 -30.03
C GLN A 390 10.67 -27.29 -30.02
N LEU A 391 11.14 -27.73 -28.88
CA LEU A 391 12.27 -28.63 -28.77
C LEU A 391 11.98 -29.98 -29.41
N SER A 392 10.80 -30.54 -29.18
CA SER A 392 10.33 -31.78 -29.83
C SER A 392 10.33 -31.68 -31.36
N ALA A 393 9.82 -30.57 -31.89
CA ALA A 393 9.82 -30.31 -33.34
C ALA A 393 11.25 -30.15 -33.90
N PHE A 394 12.12 -29.44 -33.19
CA PHE A 394 13.49 -29.17 -33.60
C PHE A 394 14.35 -30.45 -33.59
N LEU A 395 14.21 -31.24 -32.51
CA LEU A 395 14.99 -32.48 -32.35
C LEU A 395 14.38 -33.70 -33.03
N HIS A 396 13.20 -33.58 -33.63
CA HIS A 396 12.47 -34.66 -34.29
C HIS A 396 12.18 -35.86 -33.36
N ILE A 397 11.91 -35.63 -32.09
CA ILE A 397 11.51 -36.62 -31.08
C ILE A 397 10.15 -36.27 -30.49
N THR A 398 9.48 -37.24 -29.88
CA THR A 398 8.20 -36.99 -29.21
C THR A 398 8.36 -36.19 -27.92
N ILE A 399 7.30 -35.50 -27.49
CA ILE A 399 7.33 -34.76 -26.21
C ILE A 399 7.55 -35.71 -25.04
N ASP A 400 7.03 -36.92 -25.08
CA ASP A 400 7.19 -37.91 -24.01
C ASP A 400 8.64 -38.39 -23.93
N GLU A 401 9.26 -38.74 -25.06
CA GLU A 401 10.70 -39.06 -25.15
C GLU A 401 11.58 -37.90 -24.65
N LEU A 402 11.21 -36.66 -25.03
CA LEU A 402 11.93 -35.46 -24.58
C LEU A 402 11.84 -35.29 -23.05
N LYS A 403 10.66 -35.49 -22.45
CA LYS A 403 10.47 -35.39 -21.00
C LYS A 403 11.24 -36.46 -20.24
N ASP A 404 11.18 -37.71 -20.70
CA ASP A 404 11.82 -38.85 -20.06
C ASP A 404 13.35 -38.73 -20.04
N ASN A 405 13.93 -38.06 -21.04
CA ASN A 405 15.39 -37.90 -21.20
C ASN A 405 15.83 -36.42 -21.22
N PHE A 406 15.05 -35.51 -20.67
CA PHE A 406 15.19 -34.07 -20.86
C PHE A 406 16.61 -33.56 -20.65
N HIS A 407 17.23 -33.91 -19.51
CA HIS A 407 18.55 -33.42 -19.16
C HIS A 407 19.63 -33.87 -20.15
N GLU A 408 19.61 -35.14 -20.54
CA GLU A 408 20.56 -35.72 -21.50
C GLU A 408 20.39 -35.12 -22.89
N VAL A 409 19.16 -35.03 -23.36
CA VAL A 409 18.82 -34.49 -24.69
C VAL A 409 19.25 -33.00 -24.78
N ILE A 410 18.92 -32.20 -23.81
CA ILE A 410 19.31 -30.78 -23.83
C ILE A 410 20.82 -30.61 -23.74
N THR A 411 21.50 -31.38 -22.89
CA THR A 411 22.96 -31.32 -22.78
C THR A 411 23.65 -31.64 -24.10
N ASN A 412 23.19 -32.68 -24.81
CA ASN A 412 23.79 -33.13 -26.06
C ASN A 412 23.54 -32.16 -27.24
N HIS A 413 22.46 -31.40 -27.21
CA HIS A 413 22.05 -30.48 -28.26
C HIS A 413 22.10 -29.01 -27.86
N PHE A 414 22.78 -28.71 -26.76
CA PHE A 414 22.76 -27.37 -26.11
C PHE A 414 23.07 -26.23 -27.09
N VAL A 415 24.14 -26.35 -27.84
CA VAL A 415 24.59 -25.31 -28.81
C VAL A 415 23.57 -25.11 -29.92
N ASP A 416 23.01 -26.21 -30.45
CA ASP A 416 22.04 -26.17 -31.54
C ASP A 416 20.73 -25.52 -31.09
N ILE A 417 20.29 -25.84 -29.88
CA ILE A 417 19.07 -25.30 -29.27
C ILE A 417 19.19 -23.77 -29.05
N MET A 418 20.36 -23.28 -28.63
CA MET A 418 20.59 -21.84 -28.40
C MET A 418 20.60 -21.02 -29.71
N ASN A 419 20.77 -21.64 -30.83
CA ASN A 419 20.77 -21.00 -32.16
C ASN A 419 19.39 -21.00 -32.84
N VAL A 420 18.35 -21.56 -32.20
CA VAL A 420 16.96 -21.60 -32.69
C VAL A 420 16.15 -20.48 -32.03
#